data_4fcfa2fa0b7099d56e834cadfd4d848f
#
_entry.id   4fcfa2fa0b7099d56e834cadfd4d848f
#
_cell.length_a   1.000
_cell.length_b   1.000
_cell.length_c   1.000
_cell.angle_alpha   90.00
_cell.angle_beta   90.00
_cell.angle_gamma   90.00
#
_symmetry.space_group_name_H-M   'P 1'
#
loop_
_entity.id
_entity.type
_entity.pdbx_description
1 polymer ?
#
loop_
_entity_poly.entity_id
_entity_poly.type
_entity_poly.pdbx_seq_one_letter_code
_entity_poly.pdbx_strand_id
1 'polypeptide(L)'
;MLESSVTMSWNNLLLLVLLSLPLASQTAQSPLPNSELKDPDGLKVAFKFQTLPNSVQIYTCRGTSQGLAWTGPDPDAIMLNSEKTLTVHHYKGPTWEATDGSMVRSDGKLATHFSPNRKDAVHWLELPAKDGTKQFANVKIIHRVETSGGLPPSDAPCDAQHAGDQARVNYSATYLFYVDK
;
A
#
# COMPACT_ATOMS: atom_id res chain seq x y z
N MET A 1 68.31 -3.55 61.19
CA MET A 1 67.42 -2.76 62.09
C MET A 1 66.15 -2.46 61.35
N LEU A 2 65.10 -2.91 62.01
CA LEU A 2 63.68 -2.37 61.92
C LEU A 2 62.96 -2.62 60.63
N GLU A 3 62.06 -3.55 60.67
CA GLU A 3 60.63 -3.56 61.08
C GLU A 3 59.74 -3.06 60.00
N SER A 4 58.95 -3.97 59.52
CA SER A 4 57.56 -4.22 59.82
C SER A 4 56.61 -3.21 59.18
N SER A 5 55.78 -3.61 58.27
CA SER A 5 54.35 -3.61 58.56
C SER A 5 53.55 -4.20 57.43
N VAL A 6 52.77 -5.14 57.79
CA VAL A 6 51.66 -5.76 57.04
C VAL A 6 50.56 -4.75 56.89
N THR A 7 50.05 -4.60 55.71
CA THR A 7 48.68 -4.08 55.55
C THR A 7 47.89 -4.90 54.58
N MET A 8 46.81 -5.32 55.06
CA MET A 8 45.75 -6.18 54.55
C MET A 8 45.12 -5.67 53.29
N SER A 9 45.13 -6.47 52.25
CA SER A 9 44.35 -6.27 51.03
C SER A 9 42.90 -6.62 51.29
N TRP A 10 42.04 -5.66 51.09
CA TRP A 10 40.58 -5.91 51.00
C TRP A 10 40.22 -6.11 49.56
N ASN A 11 39.83 -7.34 49.24
CA ASN A 11 39.20 -7.69 47.98
C ASN A 11 37.84 -7.03 47.88
N ASN A 12 37.73 -5.99 47.07
CA ASN A 12 36.43 -5.53 46.60
C ASN A 12 36.00 -6.34 45.37
N LEU A 13 35.22 -7.36 45.63
CA LEU A 13 34.52 -8.11 44.62
C LEU A 13 33.35 -7.25 44.13
N LEU A 14 33.56 -6.47 43.05
CA LEU A 14 32.49 -5.78 42.35
C LEU A 14 31.64 -6.81 41.59
N LEU A 15 30.51 -7.12 42.18
CA LEU A 15 29.48 -7.93 41.54
C LEU A 15 28.81 -7.09 40.44
N LEU A 16 29.25 -7.26 39.18
CA LEU A 16 28.57 -6.69 38.02
C LEU A 16 27.26 -7.43 37.81
N VAL A 17 26.18 -6.86 38.33
CA VAL A 17 24.83 -7.28 37.98
C VAL A 17 24.54 -6.78 36.57
N LEU A 18 24.69 -7.64 35.58
CA LEU A 18 24.19 -7.42 34.22
C LEU A 18 22.66 -7.43 34.25
N LEU A 19 22.06 -6.26 34.36
CA LEU A 19 20.63 -6.10 34.06
C LEU A 19 20.41 -6.35 32.55
N SER A 20 20.02 -7.57 32.20
CA SER A 20 19.48 -7.88 30.88
C SER A 20 18.10 -7.24 30.77
N LEU A 21 18.02 -6.03 30.20
CA LEU A 21 16.78 -5.45 29.77
C LEU A 21 16.18 -6.32 28.64
N PRO A 22 14.96 -6.78 28.75
CA PRO A 22 14.33 -7.45 27.64
C PRO A 22 14.19 -6.44 26.49
N LEU A 23 14.78 -6.77 25.36
CA LEU A 23 14.50 -6.08 24.09
C LEU A 23 13.03 -6.30 23.81
N ALA A 24 12.19 -5.33 24.16
CA ALA A 24 10.80 -5.32 23.71
C ALA A 24 10.84 -5.23 22.19
N SER A 25 10.59 -6.36 21.52
CA SER A 25 10.27 -6.38 20.10
C SER A 25 9.08 -5.44 19.90
N GLN A 26 9.34 -4.24 19.44
CA GLN A 26 8.31 -3.39 18.88
C GLN A 26 7.86 -4.07 17.59
N THR A 27 6.84 -4.90 17.70
CA THR A 27 6.04 -5.26 16.53
C THR A 27 5.57 -3.95 15.94
N ALA A 28 6.13 -3.57 14.78
CA ALA A 28 5.63 -2.45 14.02
C ALA A 28 4.13 -2.72 13.80
N GLN A 29 3.30 -2.03 14.57
CA GLN A 29 1.87 -2.05 14.35
C GLN A 29 1.64 -1.54 12.94
N SER A 30 1.13 -2.41 12.06
CA SER A 30 0.58 -1.98 10.78
C SER A 30 -0.33 -0.78 11.05
N PRO A 31 -0.24 0.31 10.27
CA PRO A 31 -1.14 1.44 10.45
C PRO A 31 -2.56 0.88 10.49
N LEU A 32 -3.31 1.29 11.51
CA LEU A 32 -4.69 0.89 11.68
C LEU A 32 -5.43 1.18 10.36
N PRO A 33 -6.21 0.23 9.86
CA PRO A 33 -7.00 0.48 8.67
C PRO A 33 -7.84 1.75 8.89
N ASN A 34 -8.04 2.52 7.83
CA ASN A 34 -8.93 3.68 7.89
C ASN A 34 -10.23 3.22 8.54
N SER A 35 -10.57 3.79 9.70
CA SER A 35 -11.71 3.35 10.51
C SER A 35 -13.06 3.47 9.79
N GLU A 36 -13.08 4.19 8.66
CA GLU A 36 -14.28 4.40 7.84
C GLU A 36 -14.45 3.33 6.75
N LEU A 37 -13.35 2.70 6.29
CA LEU A 37 -13.43 1.63 5.29
C LEU A 37 -13.55 0.28 5.98
N LYS A 38 -14.77 -0.20 6.09
CA LYS A 38 -15.12 -1.50 6.68
C LYS A 38 -15.34 -2.54 5.59
N ASP A 39 -15.21 -3.82 5.97
CA ASP A 39 -15.64 -4.89 5.09
C ASP A 39 -17.12 -4.73 4.75
N PRO A 40 -17.51 -4.87 3.46
CA PRO A 40 -18.89 -4.73 3.05
C PRO A 40 -19.79 -5.81 3.69
N ASP A 41 -20.96 -5.39 4.19
CA ASP A 41 -21.92 -6.28 4.80
C ASP A 41 -22.37 -7.39 3.83
N GLY A 42 -22.49 -8.62 4.34
CA GLY A 42 -22.92 -9.78 3.54
C GLY A 42 -21.85 -10.32 2.58
N LEU A 43 -20.70 -9.67 2.47
CA LEU A 43 -19.60 -10.10 1.60
C LEU A 43 -18.44 -10.71 2.40
N LYS A 44 -17.56 -11.42 1.69
CA LYS A 44 -16.29 -11.97 2.21
C LYS A 44 -15.19 -11.76 1.19
N VAL A 45 -13.95 -11.65 1.65
CA VAL A 45 -12.78 -11.61 0.79
C VAL A 45 -12.60 -12.96 0.11
N ALA A 46 -12.62 -12.98 -1.22
CA ALA A 46 -12.31 -14.16 -2.03
C ALA A 46 -10.87 -14.15 -2.52
N PHE A 47 -10.33 -12.94 -2.85
CA PHE A 47 -8.96 -12.81 -3.31
C PHE A 47 -8.30 -11.61 -2.63
N LYS A 48 -7.03 -11.78 -2.28
CA LYS A 48 -6.14 -10.72 -1.81
C LYS A 48 -4.92 -10.65 -2.72
N PHE A 49 -4.67 -9.48 -3.29
CA PHE A 49 -3.52 -9.23 -4.15
C PHE A 49 -2.66 -8.11 -3.58
N GLN A 50 -1.35 -8.23 -3.76
CA GLN A 50 -0.39 -7.19 -3.46
C GLN A 50 0.31 -6.74 -4.74
N THR A 51 0.47 -5.42 -4.93
CA THR A 51 1.26 -4.87 -6.03
C THR A 51 2.73 -5.28 -5.89
N LEU A 52 3.35 -5.62 -7.01
CA LEU A 52 4.79 -5.85 -7.08
C LEU A 52 5.59 -4.53 -7.13
N PRO A 53 6.89 -4.55 -6.83
CA PRO A 53 7.77 -3.42 -7.10
C PRO A 53 7.65 -2.94 -8.55
N ASN A 54 7.85 -1.63 -8.77
CA ASN A 54 7.69 -0.94 -10.06
C ASN A 54 6.23 -0.79 -10.55
N SER A 55 5.25 -1.10 -9.72
CA SER A 55 3.86 -0.70 -9.97
C SER A 55 3.74 0.82 -9.87
N VAL A 56 3.04 1.43 -10.84
CA VAL A 56 2.97 2.89 -10.95
C VAL A 56 1.55 3.41 -11.10
N GLN A 57 1.37 4.64 -10.67
CA GLN A 57 0.26 5.51 -11.06
C GLN A 57 0.75 6.44 -12.15
N ILE A 58 0.04 6.50 -13.27
CA ILE A 58 0.40 7.31 -14.43
C ILE A 58 -0.46 8.56 -14.43
N TYR A 59 0.18 9.71 -14.34
CA TYR A 59 -0.45 11.03 -14.48
C TYR A 59 -0.12 11.62 -15.84
N THR A 60 -1.06 12.38 -16.39
CA THR A 60 -0.85 13.12 -17.64
C THR A 60 -1.07 14.60 -17.38
N CYS A 61 -0.14 15.46 -17.83
CA CYS A 61 -0.31 16.89 -17.78
C CYS A 61 -1.35 17.33 -18.82
N ARG A 62 -2.52 17.82 -18.37
CA ARG A 62 -3.65 18.17 -19.24
C ARG A 62 -4.31 19.45 -18.80
N GLY A 63 -5.00 20.07 -19.73
CA GLY A 63 -5.91 21.21 -19.47
C GLY A 63 -7.06 20.80 -18.55
N THR A 64 -7.31 21.63 -17.54
CA THR A 64 -8.45 21.58 -16.64
C THR A 64 -9.17 22.94 -16.65
N SER A 65 -10.28 23.05 -15.95
CA SER A 65 -10.97 24.34 -15.77
C SER A 65 -10.15 25.39 -15.02
N GLN A 66 -9.07 24.98 -14.34
CA GLN A 66 -8.18 25.83 -13.54
C GLN A 66 -6.80 26.03 -14.20
N GLY A 67 -6.61 25.56 -15.43
CA GLY A 67 -5.32 25.58 -16.12
C GLY A 67 -4.75 24.17 -16.32
N LEU A 68 -3.47 24.09 -16.64
CA LEU A 68 -2.77 22.81 -16.79
C LEU A 68 -2.47 22.19 -15.41
N ALA A 69 -2.74 20.88 -15.28
CA ALA A 69 -2.47 20.13 -14.08
C ALA A 69 -2.19 18.65 -14.39
N TRP A 70 -1.49 17.96 -13.48
CA TRP A 70 -1.37 16.52 -13.50
C TRP A 70 -2.74 15.89 -13.23
N THR A 71 -3.28 15.17 -14.21
CA THR A 71 -4.59 14.50 -14.17
C THR A 71 -4.42 12.99 -14.22
N GLY A 72 -5.31 12.27 -13.59
CA GLY A 72 -5.27 10.82 -13.41
C GLY A 72 -5.60 10.45 -11.97
N PRO A 73 -5.06 9.34 -11.45
CA PRO A 73 -4.12 8.45 -12.09
C PRO A 73 -4.76 7.34 -12.93
N ASP A 74 -4.02 6.86 -13.92
CA ASP A 74 -4.25 5.57 -14.54
C ASP A 74 -3.23 4.56 -13.95
N PRO A 75 -3.67 3.40 -13.42
CA PRO A 75 -2.74 2.41 -12.86
C PRO A 75 -2.03 1.62 -13.97
N ASP A 76 -0.80 1.18 -13.66
CA ASP A 76 -0.07 0.14 -14.39
C ASP A 76 0.69 -0.68 -13.35
N ALA A 77 0.07 -1.79 -12.92
CA ALA A 77 0.56 -2.56 -11.79
C ALA A 77 0.43 -4.06 -12.02
N ILE A 78 1.49 -4.77 -11.70
CA ILE A 78 1.44 -6.22 -11.58
C ILE A 78 1.25 -6.58 -10.12
N MET A 79 0.35 -7.53 -9.86
CA MET A 79 -0.01 -7.97 -8.53
C MET A 79 0.06 -9.49 -8.42
N LEU A 80 0.35 -9.98 -7.23
CA LEU A 80 0.31 -11.40 -6.88
C LEU A 80 -0.65 -11.65 -5.74
N ASN A 81 -1.33 -12.81 -5.75
CA ASN A 81 -2.02 -13.31 -4.58
C ASN A 81 -1.01 -13.81 -3.53
N SER A 82 -1.48 -14.05 -2.31
CA SER A 82 -0.64 -14.47 -1.18
C SER A 82 0.13 -15.76 -1.47
N GLU A 83 -0.48 -16.69 -2.21
CA GLU A 83 0.08 -17.99 -2.59
C GLU A 83 1.03 -17.90 -3.78
N LYS A 84 1.13 -16.71 -4.42
CA LYS A 84 1.93 -16.45 -5.64
C LYS A 84 1.56 -17.36 -6.82
N THR A 85 0.33 -17.83 -6.87
CA THR A 85 -0.20 -18.73 -7.90
C THR A 85 -0.95 -18.00 -9.01
N LEU A 86 -1.42 -16.77 -8.73
CA LEU A 86 -2.18 -15.97 -9.67
C LEU A 86 -1.58 -14.57 -9.79
N THR A 87 -1.17 -14.24 -11.01
CA THR A 87 -0.69 -12.90 -11.37
C THR A 87 -1.82 -12.11 -12.02
N VAL A 88 -1.97 -10.86 -11.63
CA VAL A 88 -2.98 -9.94 -12.14
C VAL A 88 -2.31 -8.67 -12.63
N HIS A 89 -2.66 -8.21 -13.83
CA HIS A 89 -2.35 -6.87 -14.33
C HIS A 89 -3.52 -5.93 -14.05
N HIS A 90 -3.23 -4.84 -13.36
CA HIS A 90 -4.17 -3.77 -13.09
C HIS A 90 -3.81 -2.55 -13.93
N TYR A 91 -4.74 -2.13 -14.77
CA TYR A 91 -4.52 -1.06 -15.74
C TYR A 91 -5.76 -0.16 -15.91
N LYS A 92 -5.62 0.84 -16.78
CA LYS A 92 -6.62 1.86 -17.07
C LYS A 92 -8.04 1.31 -17.28
N GLY A 93 -9.01 2.06 -16.80
CA GLY A 93 -10.44 1.79 -16.98
C GLY A 93 -11.15 1.09 -15.83
N PRO A 94 -10.78 1.25 -14.54
CA PRO A 94 -9.97 0.35 -13.73
C PRO A 94 -10.26 -1.11 -14.06
N THR A 95 -9.29 -1.80 -14.60
CA THR A 95 -9.39 -3.21 -15.02
C THR A 95 -8.35 -4.06 -14.28
N TRP A 96 -8.73 -5.24 -13.89
CA TRP A 96 -7.87 -6.28 -13.31
C TRP A 96 -8.00 -7.53 -14.17
N GLU A 97 -6.92 -7.97 -14.75
CA GLU A 97 -6.85 -9.13 -15.66
C GLU A 97 -5.79 -10.11 -15.18
N ALA A 98 -6.20 -11.32 -14.88
CA ALA A 98 -5.33 -12.39 -14.43
C ALA A 98 -4.75 -13.19 -15.61
N THR A 99 -3.62 -13.84 -15.39
CA THR A 99 -2.92 -14.66 -16.38
C THR A 99 -3.76 -15.83 -16.89
N ASP A 100 -4.76 -16.29 -16.14
CA ASP A 100 -5.71 -17.32 -16.58
C ASP A 100 -6.87 -16.76 -17.43
N GLY A 101 -6.88 -15.45 -17.68
CA GLY A 101 -7.91 -14.73 -18.41
C GLY A 101 -9.16 -14.41 -17.57
N SER A 102 -9.10 -14.56 -16.25
CA SER A 102 -10.11 -13.96 -15.36
C SER A 102 -9.98 -12.45 -15.40
N MET A 103 -11.11 -11.75 -15.53
CA MET A 103 -11.11 -10.29 -15.62
C MET A 103 -12.25 -9.72 -14.79
N VAL A 104 -12.02 -8.55 -14.21
CA VAL A 104 -13.07 -7.72 -13.61
C VAL A 104 -12.74 -6.24 -13.84
N ARG A 105 -13.77 -5.43 -13.97
CA ARG A 105 -13.66 -3.98 -14.11
C ARG A 105 -14.38 -3.26 -12.99
N SER A 106 -14.12 -1.99 -12.86
CA SER A 106 -14.93 -1.07 -12.07
C SER A 106 -15.20 0.21 -12.87
N ASP A 107 -16.21 0.95 -12.48
CA ASP A 107 -16.35 2.34 -12.88
C ASP A 107 -15.69 3.22 -11.80
N GLY A 108 -14.53 3.75 -12.10
CA GLY A 108 -13.79 4.60 -11.15
C GLY A 108 -14.55 5.86 -10.72
N LYS A 109 -15.59 6.28 -11.46
CA LYS A 109 -16.46 7.40 -11.08
C LYS A 109 -17.39 7.04 -9.92
N LEU A 110 -17.64 5.76 -9.70
CA LEU A 110 -18.47 5.26 -8.59
C LEU A 110 -17.62 4.90 -7.35
N ALA A 111 -16.31 5.13 -7.40
CA ALA A 111 -15.43 4.83 -6.28
C ALA A 111 -15.73 5.74 -5.09
N THR A 112 -15.87 5.13 -3.91
CA THR A 112 -15.83 5.85 -2.64
C THR A 112 -14.38 5.98 -2.19
N HIS A 113 -14.00 7.20 -1.81
CA HIS A 113 -12.63 7.55 -1.41
C HIS A 113 -12.53 7.65 0.09
N PHE A 114 -11.48 7.04 0.66
CA PHE A 114 -11.15 7.11 2.08
C PHE A 114 -9.71 7.61 2.22
N SER A 115 -9.48 8.49 3.18
CA SER A 115 -8.14 8.99 3.43
C SER A 115 -7.28 7.90 4.08
N PRO A 116 -6.10 7.61 3.56
CA PRO A 116 -5.17 6.72 4.25
C PRO A 116 -4.60 7.44 5.50
N ASN A 117 -4.07 6.66 6.45
CA ASN A 117 -3.35 7.21 7.60
C ASN A 117 -2.02 7.90 7.21
N ARG A 118 -1.62 7.81 5.95
CA ARG A 118 -0.41 8.41 5.39
C ARG A 118 -0.78 9.51 4.41
N LYS A 119 -0.20 10.69 4.63
CA LYS A 119 -0.39 11.86 3.75
C LYS A 119 0.36 11.75 2.42
N ASP A 120 1.30 10.81 2.31
CA ASP A 120 2.17 10.57 1.17
C ASP A 120 1.68 9.44 0.25
N ALA A 121 0.43 9.04 0.38
CA ALA A 121 -0.14 7.94 -0.37
C ALA A 121 -1.49 8.27 -1.02
N VAL A 122 -1.76 7.61 -2.16
CA VAL A 122 -3.08 7.66 -2.81
C VAL A 122 -4.17 7.13 -1.87
N HIS A 123 -5.40 7.62 -2.06
CA HIS A 123 -6.55 7.25 -1.24
C HIS A 123 -6.82 5.75 -1.25
N TRP A 124 -7.35 5.24 -0.15
CA TRP A 124 -8.05 3.98 -0.13
C TRP A 124 -9.35 4.12 -0.89
N LEU A 125 -9.79 3.05 -1.53
CA LEU A 125 -10.98 3.07 -2.37
C LEU A 125 -11.86 1.86 -2.08
N GLU A 126 -13.16 2.09 -2.12
CA GLU A 126 -14.16 1.06 -2.37
C GLU A 126 -14.68 1.25 -3.80
N LEU A 127 -14.56 0.21 -4.61
CA LEU A 127 -14.90 0.22 -6.03
C LEU A 127 -15.94 -0.85 -6.30
N PRO A 128 -17.17 -0.48 -6.71
CA PRO A 128 -18.13 -1.43 -7.22
C PRO A 128 -17.57 -2.17 -8.44
N ALA A 129 -17.62 -3.50 -8.41
CA ALA A 129 -17.16 -4.33 -9.52
C ALA A 129 -18.25 -4.51 -10.57
N LYS A 130 -17.81 -4.68 -11.83
CA LYS A 130 -18.67 -4.99 -12.97
C LYS A 130 -17.92 -5.86 -13.98
N ASP A 131 -18.67 -6.47 -14.88
CA ASP A 131 -18.12 -7.24 -16.02
C ASP A 131 -17.12 -8.33 -15.59
N GLY A 132 -17.35 -8.97 -14.43
CA GLY A 132 -16.50 -10.06 -13.94
C GLY A 132 -16.62 -11.30 -14.82
N THR A 133 -15.48 -11.99 -15.06
CA THR A 133 -15.43 -13.25 -15.82
C THR A 133 -14.64 -14.31 -15.09
N LYS A 134 -14.88 -15.59 -15.41
CA LYS A 134 -14.20 -16.76 -14.85
C LYS A 134 -14.14 -16.69 -13.31
N GLN A 135 -12.94 -16.75 -12.70
CA GLN A 135 -12.77 -16.69 -11.25
C GLN A 135 -13.28 -15.38 -10.63
N PHE A 136 -13.29 -14.28 -11.42
CA PHE A 136 -13.75 -12.97 -10.96
C PHE A 136 -15.22 -12.69 -11.27
N ALA A 137 -15.98 -13.66 -11.83
CA ALA A 137 -17.37 -13.49 -12.25
C ALA A 137 -18.31 -13.01 -11.12
N ASN A 138 -18.03 -13.42 -9.88
CA ASN A 138 -18.87 -13.11 -8.72
C ASN A 138 -18.32 -11.97 -7.84
N VAL A 139 -17.28 -11.28 -8.28
CA VAL A 139 -16.73 -10.13 -7.52
C VAL A 139 -17.76 -8.99 -7.56
N LYS A 140 -18.08 -8.45 -6.38
CA LYS A 140 -19.05 -7.37 -6.17
C LYS A 140 -18.38 -6.04 -5.84
N ILE A 141 -17.39 -6.10 -4.98
CA ILE A 141 -16.66 -4.94 -4.48
C ILE A 141 -15.16 -5.23 -4.53
N ILE A 142 -14.39 -4.21 -4.85
CA ILE A 142 -12.93 -4.24 -4.76
C ILE A 142 -12.49 -3.11 -3.84
N HIS A 143 -11.73 -3.44 -2.78
CA HIS A 143 -11.06 -2.45 -1.97
C HIS A 143 -9.61 -2.28 -2.42
N ARG A 144 -9.14 -1.04 -2.48
CA ARG A 144 -7.73 -0.67 -2.49
C ARG A 144 -7.36 -0.11 -1.13
N VAL A 145 -6.48 -0.80 -0.42
CA VAL A 145 -6.06 -0.47 0.96
C VAL A 145 -4.54 -0.54 1.10
N GLU A 146 -4.02 -0.20 2.28
CA GLU A 146 -2.59 -0.30 2.62
C GLU A 146 -1.69 0.39 1.58
N THR A 147 -2.12 1.57 1.12
CA THR A 147 -1.44 2.31 0.06
C THR A 147 -0.17 2.98 0.54
N SER A 148 0.83 3.08 -0.34
CA SER A 148 2.04 3.89 -0.14
C SER A 148 2.44 4.53 -1.47
N GLY A 149 2.78 5.81 -1.46
CA GLY A 149 3.16 6.57 -2.64
C GLY A 149 2.01 6.80 -3.63
N GLY A 150 2.35 7.04 -4.88
CA GLY A 150 1.42 7.15 -6.00
C GLY A 150 0.71 8.50 -6.13
N LEU A 151 1.03 9.52 -5.32
CA LEU A 151 0.47 10.87 -5.48
C LEU A 151 1.00 11.56 -6.74
N PRO A 152 0.25 12.53 -7.32
CA PRO A 152 0.76 13.28 -8.46
C PRO A 152 2.09 13.95 -8.11
N PRO A 153 3.02 14.12 -9.07
CA PRO A 153 4.31 14.75 -8.81
C PRO A 153 4.12 16.20 -8.39
N SER A 154 4.80 16.62 -7.33
CA SER A 154 4.80 17.99 -6.82
C SER A 154 5.99 18.81 -7.29
N ASP A 155 7.03 18.15 -7.78
CA ASP A 155 8.33 18.69 -8.19
C ASP A 155 8.54 18.73 -9.72
N ALA A 156 7.62 18.15 -10.49
CA ALA A 156 7.64 18.18 -11.95
C ALA A 156 6.65 19.22 -12.48
N PRO A 157 7.08 20.09 -13.42
CA PRO A 157 6.21 21.11 -13.98
C PRO A 157 5.10 20.49 -14.84
N CYS A 158 3.92 21.10 -14.79
CA CYS A 158 2.83 20.85 -15.74
C CYS A 158 2.35 22.20 -16.27
N ASP A 159 2.95 22.63 -17.36
CA ASP A 159 2.71 23.89 -18.04
C ASP A 159 2.58 23.69 -19.55
N ALA A 160 2.55 24.76 -20.32
CA ALA A 160 2.35 24.71 -21.77
C ALA A 160 3.46 23.93 -22.52
N GLN A 161 4.68 23.89 -21.97
CA GLN A 161 5.80 23.14 -22.57
C GLN A 161 5.71 21.64 -22.27
N HIS A 162 5.01 21.26 -21.20
CA HIS A 162 4.86 19.89 -20.71
C HIS A 162 3.47 19.31 -20.98
N ALA A 163 2.62 20.02 -21.74
CA ALA A 163 1.27 19.56 -22.07
C ALA A 163 1.32 18.22 -22.85
N GLY A 164 0.71 17.21 -22.29
CA GLY A 164 0.72 15.83 -22.82
C GLY A 164 1.77 14.92 -22.19
N ASP A 165 2.72 15.45 -21.43
CA ASP A 165 3.73 14.66 -20.74
C ASP A 165 3.08 13.72 -19.72
N GLN A 166 3.74 12.59 -19.48
CA GLN A 166 3.33 11.60 -18.49
C GLN A 166 4.37 11.49 -17.37
N ALA A 167 3.85 11.41 -16.14
CA ALA A 167 4.63 11.07 -14.95
C ALA A 167 4.21 9.69 -14.44
N ARG A 168 5.18 8.80 -14.25
CA ARG A 168 5.00 7.45 -13.71
C ARG A 168 5.49 7.45 -12.25
N VAL A 169 4.56 7.40 -11.31
CA VAL A 169 4.85 7.52 -9.88
C VAL A 169 4.67 6.17 -9.20
N ASN A 170 5.73 5.68 -8.58
CA ASN A 170 5.71 4.39 -7.87
C ASN A 170 4.67 4.39 -6.75
N TYR A 171 3.94 3.29 -6.63
CA TYR A 171 3.04 3.06 -5.53
C TYR A 171 3.00 1.59 -5.13
N SER A 172 2.54 1.34 -3.93
CA SER A 172 2.11 0.02 -3.49
C SER A 172 0.71 0.05 -2.92
N ALA A 173 0.01 -1.06 -3.03
CA ALA A 173 -1.32 -1.25 -2.48
C ALA A 173 -1.65 -2.73 -2.29
N THR A 174 -2.58 -3.00 -1.40
CA THR A 174 -3.30 -4.27 -1.30
C THR A 174 -4.69 -4.10 -1.91
N TYR A 175 -5.10 -5.08 -2.71
CA TYR A 175 -6.43 -5.17 -3.29
C TYR A 175 -7.18 -6.37 -2.71
N LEU A 176 -8.38 -6.12 -2.19
CA LEU A 176 -9.28 -7.14 -1.64
C LEU A 176 -10.49 -7.26 -2.55
N PHE A 177 -10.76 -8.46 -3.06
CA PHE A 177 -11.91 -8.74 -3.93
C PHE A 177 -12.96 -9.47 -3.12
N TYR A 178 -14.15 -8.90 -3.04
CA TYR A 178 -15.25 -9.38 -2.23
C TYR A 178 -16.31 -10.07 -3.09
N VAL A 179 -16.81 -11.19 -2.60
CA VAL A 179 -17.94 -11.97 -3.16
C VAL A 179 -19.00 -12.18 -2.08
N ASP A 180 -20.18 -12.65 -2.46
CA ASP A 180 -21.23 -13.05 -1.51
C ASP A 180 -20.71 -14.15 -0.54
N LYS A 181 -21.18 -14.11 0.72
CA LYS A 181 -20.86 -15.11 1.77
C LYS A 181 -21.39 -16.48 1.45
#